data_5b52c124136861102ff133c2e6b051bc
#
_entry.id   5b52c124136861102ff133c2e6b051bc
#
_cell.length_a   1.000
_cell.length_b   1.000
_cell.length_c   1.000
_cell.angle_alpha   90.00
_cell.angle_beta   90.00
_cell.angle_gamma   90.00
#
_symmetry.space_group_name_H-M   'P 1'
#
loop_
_entity.id
_entity.type
_entity.pdbx_description
1 polymer ?
#
loop_
_entity_poly.entity_id
_entity_poly.type
_entity_poly.pdbx_seq_one_letter_code
_entity_poly.pdbx_strand_id
1 'polypeptide(L)'
;MRLESDEAIAQLLMQAKRIALVGASAKPERPSHRVMQFLIDEGYEVLPINPGLAGQKLLGQTVYASLADLPSSVDMADIFRNAASLPEITQDVVAAGIPAMWTQLGVVHSEAEQTAVDAGLELVMDRCPAIEIPRLRDAGLLSSRPLHS
;
A
#
# COMPACT_ATOMS: atom_id res chain seq x y z
N MET A 1 7.57 8.33 10.54
CA MET A 1 7.70 7.49 11.73
C MET A 1 7.31 6.04 11.39
N ARG A 2 8.15 5.10 11.73
CA ARG A 2 7.81 3.69 11.51
C ARG A 2 6.80 3.24 12.56
N LEU A 3 5.67 2.69 12.10
CA LEU A 3 4.61 2.20 12.97
C LEU A 3 4.86 0.72 13.28
N GLU A 4 4.88 0.36 14.55
CA GLU A 4 5.12 -1.02 14.98
C GLU A 4 4.05 -1.54 15.92
N SER A 5 3.36 -0.65 16.66
CA SER A 5 2.29 -1.07 17.55
C SER A 5 1.03 -1.43 16.77
N ASP A 6 0.27 -2.39 17.29
CA ASP A 6 -0.99 -2.79 16.69
C ASP A 6 -1.98 -1.64 16.60
N GLU A 7 -2.02 -0.79 17.63
CA GLU A 7 -2.93 0.37 17.67
C GLU A 7 -2.59 1.37 16.57
N ALA A 8 -1.30 1.67 16.36
CA ALA A 8 -0.89 2.62 15.34
C ALA A 8 -1.16 2.08 13.92
N ILE A 9 -0.89 0.79 13.69
CA ILE A 9 -1.15 0.14 12.40
C ILE A 9 -2.65 0.10 12.13
N ALA A 10 -3.46 -0.26 13.13
CA ALA A 10 -4.91 -0.28 12.99
C ALA A 10 -5.45 1.12 12.67
N GLN A 11 -4.94 2.16 13.31
CA GLN A 11 -5.36 3.53 13.05
C GLN A 11 -5.07 3.94 11.61
N LEU A 12 -3.88 3.61 11.09
CA LEU A 12 -3.54 3.89 9.69
C LEU A 12 -4.52 3.18 8.75
N LEU A 13 -4.79 1.90 8.98
CA LEU A 13 -5.69 1.10 8.15
C LEU A 13 -7.12 1.64 8.16
N MET A 14 -7.57 2.20 9.28
CA MET A 14 -8.90 2.80 9.38
C MET A 14 -8.98 4.17 8.70
N GLN A 15 -7.94 4.96 8.78
CA GLN A 15 -7.92 6.32 8.22
C GLN A 15 -7.68 6.33 6.72
N ALA A 16 -6.83 5.46 6.21
CA ALA A 16 -6.54 5.37 4.78
C ALA A 16 -7.77 4.82 4.04
N LYS A 17 -8.14 5.44 2.93
CA LYS A 17 -9.26 4.99 2.09
C LYS A 17 -8.85 4.74 0.66
N ARG A 18 -7.85 5.47 0.17
CA ARG A 18 -7.34 5.38 -1.19
C ARG A 18 -5.89 4.93 -1.13
N ILE A 19 -5.61 3.83 -1.82
CA ILE A 19 -4.30 3.16 -1.78
C ILE A 19 -3.75 3.05 -3.20
N ALA A 20 -2.53 3.55 -3.41
CA ALA A 20 -1.78 3.28 -4.63
C ALA A 20 -1.01 1.96 -4.44
N LEU A 21 -1.30 0.96 -5.24
CA LEU A 21 -0.65 -0.35 -5.15
C LEU A 21 0.45 -0.41 -6.21
N VAL A 22 1.69 -0.28 -5.77
CA VAL A 22 2.87 -0.21 -6.65
C VAL A 22 3.37 -1.62 -6.94
N GLY A 23 3.48 -1.97 -8.21
CA GLY A 23 3.85 -3.32 -8.63
C GLY A 23 2.63 -4.22 -8.84
N ALA A 24 1.52 -3.65 -9.27
CA ALA A 24 0.31 -4.40 -9.58
C ALA A 24 0.54 -5.42 -10.70
N SER A 25 -0.19 -6.53 -10.66
CA SER A 25 -0.06 -7.61 -11.65
C SER A 25 -1.43 -8.07 -12.14
N ALA A 26 -1.52 -8.34 -13.45
CA ALA A 26 -2.70 -8.94 -14.04
C ALA A 26 -2.80 -10.44 -13.80
N LYS A 27 -1.75 -11.07 -13.26
CA LYS A 27 -1.71 -12.51 -13.02
C LYS A 27 -2.35 -12.85 -11.67
N PRO A 28 -3.48 -13.60 -11.64
CA PRO A 28 -4.20 -13.88 -10.39
C PRO A 28 -3.38 -14.61 -9.34
N GLU A 29 -2.35 -15.37 -9.75
CA GLU A 29 -1.49 -16.10 -8.83
C GLU A 29 -0.46 -15.23 -8.11
N ARG A 30 -0.27 -13.97 -8.54
CA ARG A 30 0.69 -13.07 -7.90
C ARG A 30 0.11 -12.51 -6.60
N PRO A 31 0.95 -12.35 -5.55
CA PRO A 31 0.50 -11.78 -4.28
C PRO A 31 -0.15 -10.40 -4.43
N SER A 32 0.41 -9.54 -5.29
CA SER A 32 -0.16 -8.20 -5.50
C SER A 32 -1.59 -8.24 -6.02
N HIS A 33 -1.91 -9.20 -6.89
CA HIS A 33 -3.27 -9.35 -7.41
C HIS A 33 -4.23 -9.78 -6.30
N ARG A 34 -3.84 -10.77 -5.48
CA ARG A 34 -4.67 -11.27 -4.39
C ARG A 34 -4.91 -10.20 -3.33
N VAL A 35 -3.86 -9.47 -2.96
CA VAL A 35 -3.96 -8.40 -1.96
C VAL A 35 -4.80 -7.24 -2.51
N MET A 36 -4.67 -6.91 -3.79
CA MET A 36 -5.51 -5.89 -4.41
C MET A 36 -6.99 -6.25 -4.29
N GLN A 37 -7.35 -7.50 -4.63
CA GLN A 37 -8.73 -7.95 -4.51
C GLN A 37 -9.20 -7.90 -3.05
N PHE A 38 -8.36 -8.34 -2.13
CA PHE A 38 -8.65 -8.29 -0.70
C PHE A 38 -8.96 -6.85 -0.24
N LEU A 39 -8.13 -5.89 -0.63
CA LEU A 39 -8.32 -4.49 -0.26
C LEU A 39 -9.59 -3.90 -0.86
N ILE A 40 -9.89 -4.24 -2.12
CA ILE A 40 -11.14 -3.82 -2.75
C ILE A 40 -12.33 -4.38 -1.98
N ASP A 41 -12.28 -5.64 -1.58
CA ASP A 41 -13.35 -6.29 -0.83
C ASP A 41 -13.54 -5.68 0.57
N GLU A 42 -12.48 -5.09 1.13
CA GLU A 42 -12.55 -4.35 2.40
C GLU A 42 -13.01 -2.90 2.23
N GLY A 43 -13.32 -2.50 1.00
CA GLY A 43 -13.88 -1.18 0.72
C GLY A 43 -12.89 -0.09 0.37
N TYR A 44 -11.60 -0.42 0.24
CA TYR A 44 -10.60 0.55 -0.22
C TYR A 44 -10.77 0.86 -1.70
N GLU A 45 -10.50 2.10 -2.08
CA GLU A 45 -10.27 2.45 -3.47
C GLU A 45 -8.80 2.20 -3.78
N VAL A 46 -8.52 1.24 -4.66
CA VAL A 46 -7.15 0.85 -5.00
C VAL A 46 -6.81 1.31 -6.39
N LEU A 47 -5.71 2.07 -6.51
CA LEU A 47 -5.22 2.59 -7.79
C LEU A 47 -3.94 1.82 -8.14
N PRO A 48 -4.02 0.87 -9.09
CA PRO A 48 -2.86 0.03 -9.40
C PRO A 48 -1.82 0.76 -10.25
N ILE A 49 -0.55 0.54 -9.95
CA ILE A 49 0.58 1.15 -10.65
C ILE A 49 1.42 0.03 -11.28
N ASN A 50 1.55 0.08 -12.61
CA ASN A 50 2.44 -0.81 -13.37
C ASN A 50 2.68 -0.21 -14.75
N PRO A 51 3.93 0.19 -15.11
CA PRO A 51 4.21 0.78 -16.42
C PRO A 51 3.82 -0.10 -17.60
N GLY A 52 3.95 -1.43 -17.46
CA GLY A 52 3.65 -2.38 -18.53
C GLY A 52 2.15 -2.60 -18.76
N LEU A 53 1.30 -2.16 -17.84
CA LEU A 53 -0.16 -2.32 -17.92
C LEU A 53 -0.89 -0.97 -18.01
N ALA A 54 -0.17 0.12 -18.12
CA ALA A 54 -0.75 1.47 -18.08
C ALA A 54 -1.87 1.61 -19.11
N GLY A 55 -2.98 2.20 -18.69
CA GLY A 55 -4.17 2.41 -19.52
C GLY A 55 -5.13 1.22 -19.59
N GLN A 56 -4.71 0.05 -19.11
CA GLN A 56 -5.58 -1.12 -19.06
C GLN A 56 -6.42 -1.10 -17.78
N LYS A 57 -7.44 -1.96 -17.74
CA LYS A 57 -8.24 -2.19 -16.53
C LYS A 57 -7.73 -3.41 -15.80
N LEU A 58 -7.63 -3.32 -14.48
CA LEU A 58 -7.27 -4.41 -13.59
C LEU A 58 -8.25 -4.43 -12.43
N LEU A 59 -8.99 -5.52 -12.29
CA LEU A 59 -10.06 -5.64 -11.29
C LEU A 59 -11.00 -4.43 -11.30
N GLY A 60 -11.30 -3.93 -12.51
CA GLY A 60 -12.18 -2.79 -12.70
C GLY A 60 -11.53 -1.42 -12.51
N GLN A 61 -10.25 -1.36 -12.16
CA GLN A 61 -9.55 -0.10 -11.92
C GLN A 61 -8.56 0.21 -13.05
N THR A 62 -8.46 1.48 -13.41
CA THR A 62 -7.47 1.93 -14.40
C THR A 62 -6.06 1.80 -13.83
N VAL A 63 -5.15 1.20 -14.60
CA VAL A 63 -3.74 1.09 -14.23
C VAL A 63 -3.00 2.35 -14.69
N TYR A 64 -2.19 2.91 -13.80
CA TYR A 64 -1.33 4.06 -14.07
C TYR A 64 0.13 3.63 -14.21
N ALA A 65 0.90 4.35 -15.02
CA ALA A 65 2.31 4.01 -15.26
C ALA A 65 3.19 4.28 -14.04
N SER A 66 2.89 5.36 -13.30
CA SER A 66 3.70 5.80 -12.15
C SER A 66 2.84 6.54 -11.14
N LEU A 67 3.40 6.77 -9.96
CA LEU A 67 2.73 7.57 -8.92
C LEU A 67 2.50 9.02 -9.39
N ALA A 68 3.39 9.55 -10.22
CA ALA A 68 3.24 10.91 -10.75
C ALA A 68 2.02 11.06 -11.68
N ASP A 69 1.52 9.96 -12.23
CA ASP A 69 0.38 9.96 -13.15
C ASP A 69 -0.98 9.82 -12.45
N LEU A 70 -0.99 9.66 -11.14
CA LEU A 70 -2.24 9.52 -10.39
C LEU A 70 -3.12 10.76 -10.57
N PRO A 71 -4.45 10.57 -10.81
CA PRO A 71 -5.35 11.70 -11.08
C PRO A 71 -5.71 12.51 -9.84
N SER A 72 -5.44 11.97 -8.65
CA SER A 72 -5.80 12.60 -7.38
C SER A 72 -4.93 12.04 -6.25
N SER A 73 -4.99 12.68 -5.08
CA SER A 73 -4.22 12.25 -3.92
C SER A 73 -4.66 10.86 -3.44
N VAL A 74 -3.69 10.12 -2.90
CA VAL A 74 -3.94 8.86 -2.20
C VAL A 74 -3.41 8.95 -0.77
N ASP A 75 -3.90 8.07 0.10
CA ASP A 75 -3.59 8.12 1.52
C ASP A 75 -2.38 7.25 1.88
N MET A 76 -2.11 6.24 1.08
CA MET A 76 -1.04 5.28 1.34
C MET A 76 -0.57 4.63 0.03
N ALA A 77 0.72 4.34 -0.05
CA ALA A 77 1.29 3.51 -1.11
C ALA A 77 1.63 2.14 -0.54
N ASP A 78 1.11 1.07 -1.15
CA ASP A 78 1.39 -0.32 -0.79
C ASP A 78 2.36 -0.90 -1.84
N ILE A 79 3.54 -1.34 -1.40
CA ILE A 79 4.68 -1.61 -2.28
C ILE A 79 4.88 -3.11 -2.48
N PHE A 80 4.70 -3.56 -3.73
CA PHE A 80 4.93 -4.93 -4.20
C PHE A 80 6.11 -4.99 -5.16
N ARG A 81 7.25 -4.44 -4.76
CA ARG A 81 8.49 -4.47 -5.52
C ARG A 81 9.60 -5.05 -4.65
N ASN A 82 10.71 -5.46 -5.27
CA ASN A 82 11.83 -6.01 -4.52
C ASN A 82 12.50 -4.94 -3.64
N ALA A 83 13.23 -5.39 -2.60
CA ALA A 83 13.86 -4.49 -1.66
C ALA A 83 14.88 -3.55 -2.32
N ALA A 84 15.57 -4.01 -3.36
CA ALA A 84 16.56 -3.18 -4.06
C ALA A 84 15.95 -1.96 -4.75
N SER A 85 14.67 -2.03 -5.12
CA SER A 85 13.95 -0.91 -5.75
C SER A 85 13.38 0.08 -4.73
N LEU A 86 13.38 -0.27 -3.45
CA LEU A 86 12.68 0.49 -2.43
C LEU A 86 13.19 1.92 -2.24
N PRO A 87 14.52 2.20 -2.28
CA PRO A 87 14.99 3.57 -2.16
C PRO A 87 14.40 4.52 -3.21
N GLU A 88 14.39 4.11 -4.47
CA GLU A 88 13.84 4.91 -5.57
C GLU A 88 12.33 5.09 -5.41
N ILE A 89 11.62 4.01 -5.10
CA ILE A 89 10.16 4.06 -4.89
C ILE A 89 9.82 5.00 -3.74
N THR A 90 10.59 4.96 -2.66
CA THR A 90 10.36 5.84 -1.50
C THR A 90 10.48 7.30 -1.90
N GLN A 91 11.46 7.65 -2.73
CA GLN A 91 11.59 9.01 -3.26
C GLN A 91 10.36 9.40 -4.08
N ASP A 92 9.84 8.49 -4.90
CA ASP A 92 8.63 8.74 -5.69
C ASP A 92 7.41 8.95 -4.80
N VAL A 93 7.27 8.20 -3.72
CA VAL A 93 6.20 8.34 -2.74
C VAL A 93 6.26 9.73 -2.08
N VAL A 94 7.45 10.14 -1.67
CA VAL A 94 7.68 11.46 -1.07
C VAL A 94 7.33 12.57 -2.08
N ALA A 95 7.82 12.45 -3.31
CA ALA A 95 7.57 13.43 -4.37
C ALA A 95 6.08 13.56 -4.71
N ALA A 96 5.33 12.48 -4.62
CA ALA A 96 3.90 12.46 -4.88
C ALA A 96 3.07 13.01 -3.72
N GLY A 97 3.69 13.32 -2.58
CA GLY A 97 2.98 13.86 -1.41
C GLY A 97 2.13 12.83 -0.68
N ILE A 98 2.42 11.55 -0.84
CA ILE A 98 1.67 10.46 -0.18
C ILE A 98 2.13 10.36 1.27
N PRO A 99 1.22 10.43 2.26
CA PRO A 99 1.62 10.55 3.67
C PRO A 99 2.02 9.24 4.33
N ALA A 100 1.74 8.09 3.71
CA ALA A 100 2.04 6.79 4.30
C ALA A 100 2.55 5.80 3.25
N MET A 101 3.44 4.90 3.67
CA MET A 101 3.98 3.84 2.82
C MET A 101 3.94 2.52 3.58
N TRP A 102 3.54 1.47 2.88
CA TRP A 102 3.48 0.12 3.40
C TRP A 102 4.32 -0.79 2.53
N THR A 103 5.29 -1.52 3.12
CA THR A 103 6.08 -2.49 2.36
C THR A 103 5.70 -3.91 2.74
N GLN A 104 5.61 -4.78 1.72
CA GLN A 104 5.21 -6.17 1.88
C GLN A 104 6.26 -7.01 2.62
N LEU A 105 5.86 -8.24 2.99
CA LEU A 105 6.76 -9.20 3.63
C LEU A 105 8.05 -9.36 2.83
N GLY A 106 9.18 -9.27 3.50
CA GLY A 106 10.51 -9.40 2.89
C GLY A 106 11.00 -8.16 2.18
N VAL A 107 10.20 -7.10 2.09
CA VAL A 107 10.61 -5.84 1.44
C VAL A 107 11.12 -4.91 2.52
N VAL A 108 12.41 -5.00 2.81
CA VAL A 108 13.08 -4.27 3.88
C VAL A 108 14.32 -3.59 3.31
N HIS A 109 14.51 -2.32 3.67
CA HIS A 109 15.69 -1.56 3.24
C HIS A 109 15.91 -0.40 4.22
N SER A 110 17.05 -0.41 4.90
CA SER A 110 17.32 0.57 5.98
C SER A 110 17.41 2.00 5.49
N GLU A 111 18.03 2.22 4.31
CA GLU A 111 18.13 3.57 3.72
C GLU A 111 16.75 4.10 3.34
N ALA A 112 15.92 3.26 2.73
CA ALA A 112 14.57 3.64 2.36
C ALA A 112 13.72 3.96 3.60
N GLU A 113 13.86 3.17 4.66
CA GLU A 113 13.20 3.45 5.93
C GLU A 113 13.59 4.82 6.46
N GLN A 114 14.90 5.13 6.46
CA GLN A 114 15.38 6.41 6.95
C GLN A 114 14.84 7.58 6.11
N THR A 115 14.84 7.43 4.79
CA THR A 115 14.30 8.44 3.88
C THR A 115 12.83 8.70 4.17
N ALA A 116 12.03 7.64 4.35
CA ALA A 116 10.60 7.75 4.64
C ALA A 116 10.38 8.46 5.98
N VAL A 117 11.09 8.06 7.01
CA VAL A 117 10.97 8.64 8.36
C VAL A 117 11.38 10.12 8.36
N ASP A 118 12.51 10.44 7.70
CA ASP A 118 13.00 11.82 7.61
C ASP A 118 12.03 12.73 6.85
N ALA A 119 11.28 12.18 5.90
CA ALA A 119 10.28 12.92 5.14
C ALA A 119 8.94 13.04 5.87
N GLY A 120 8.81 12.47 7.06
CA GLY A 120 7.60 12.53 7.87
C GLY A 120 6.52 11.53 7.48
N LEU A 121 6.84 10.51 6.69
CA LEU A 121 5.87 9.48 6.33
C LEU A 121 5.55 8.58 7.54
N GLU A 122 4.30 8.13 7.61
CA GLU A 122 3.96 6.97 8.42
C GLU A 122 4.35 5.72 7.63
N LEU A 123 5.15 4.85 8.24
CA LEU A 123 5.73 3.70 7.56
C LEU A 123 5.38 2.40 8.28
N VAL A 124 4.80 1.45 7.53
CA VAL A 124 4.69 0.05 7.95
C VAL A 124 5.57 -0.76 7.01
N MET A 125 6.48 -1.57 7.55
CA MET A 125 7.46 -2.30 6.77
C MET A 125 7.44 -3.78 7.12
N ASP A 126 7.59 -4.64 6.08
CA ASP A 126 7.68 -6.09 6.25
C ASP A 126 6.39 -6.71 6.81
N ARG A 127 5.24 -6.24 6.30
CA ARG A 127 3.93 -6.78 6.70
C ARG A 127 3.01 -6.85 5.49
N CYS A 128 1.96 -7.68 5.59
CA CYS A 128 0.94 -7.81 4.53
C CYS A 128 -0.42 -7.35 5.05
N PRO A 129 -1.10 -6.40 4.39
CA PRO A 129 -2.40 -5.94 4.84
C PRO A 129 -3.45 -7.07 4.91
N ALA A 130 -3.37 -8.04 4.00
CA ALA A 130 -4.29 -9.18 3.98
C ALA A 130 -4.08 -10.14 5.17
N ILE A 131 -2.94 -10.05 5.85
CA ILE A 131 -2.65 -10.77 7.09
C ILE A 131 -3.00 -9.89 8.29
N GLU A 132 -2.58 -8.62 8.26
CA GLU A 132 -2.72 -7.71 9.39
C GLU A 132 -4.17 -7.32 9.66
N ILE A 133 -4.97 -7.09 8.63
CA ILE A 133 -6.38 -6.69 8.84
C ILE A 133 -7.17 -7.77 9.56
N PRO A 134 -7.15 -9.05 9.16
CA PRO A 134 -7.84 -10.10 9.93
C PRO A 134 -7.28 -10.25 11.35
N ARG A 135 -5.95 -10.16 11.50
CA ARG A 135 -5.30 -10.28 12.82
C ARG A 135 -5.75 -9.17 13.77
N LEU A 136 -5.76 -7.92 13.28
CA LEU A 136 -6.17 -6.77 14.09
C LEU A 136 -7.67 -6.76 14.37
N ARG A 137 -8.46 -7.27 13.42
CA ARG A 137 -9.90 -7.45 13.64
C ARG A 137 -10.16 -8.47 14.75
N ASP A 138 -9.45 -9.59 14.76
CA ASP A 138 -9.55 -10.61 15.81
C ASP A 138 -9.11 -10.07 17.17
N ALA A 139 -8.17 -9.12 17.17
CA ALA A 139 -7.72 -8.44 18.40
C ALA A 139 -8.67 -7.33 18.87
N GLY A 140 -9.77 -7.09 18.13
CA GLY A 140 -10.74 -6.06 18.51
C GLY A 140 -10.35 -4.64 18.14
N LEU A 141 -9.30 -4.46 17.31
CA LEU A 141 -8.79 -3.14 16.95
C LEU A 141 -9.35 -2.61 15.64
N LEU A 142 -10.00 -3.46 14.84
CA LEU A 142 -10.65 -3.09 13.60
C LEU A 142 -12.09 -3.57 13.58
N SER A 143 -12.96 -2.85 12.88
CA SER A 143 -14.36 -3.20 12.74
C SER A 143 -14.55 -4.44 11.86
N SER A 144 -15.79 -4.95 11.84
CA SER A 144 -16.16 -6.09 11.00
C SER A 144 -16.02 -5.74 9.51
N ARG A 145 -15.96 -6.78 8.68
CA ARG A 145 -15.85 -6.64 7.24
C ARG A 145 -17.14 -6.15 6.60
N PRO A 146 -17.10 -5.23 5.59
CA PRO A 146 -15.89 -4.58 5.10
C PRO A 146 -15.42 -3.47 6.04
N LEU A 147 -14.11 -3.21 6.08
CA LEU A 147 -13.55 -2.17 6.92
C LEU A 147 -14.02 -0.77 6.49
N HIS A 148 -14.15 -0.57 5.19
CA HIS A 148 -14.69 0.65 4.58
C HIS A 148 -15.89 0.31 3.70
N SER A 149 -16.80 1.23 3.58
CA SER A 149 -18.00 1.02 2.76
C SER A 149 -18.20 2.12 1.75
#